data_3212c06c999da5b47d555c6caa2379e7
#
_entry.id   3212c06c999da5b47d555c6caa2379e7
#
_cell.length_a   1.000
_cell.length_b   1.000
_cell.length_c   1.000
_cell.angle_alpha   90.00
_cell.angle_beta   90.00
_cell.angle_gamma   90.00
#
_symmetry.space_group_name_H-M   'P 1'
#
loop_
_entity.id
_entity.type
_entity.pdbx_description
1 polymer ?
#
loop_
_entity_poly.entity_id
_entity_poly.type
_entity_poly.pdbx_seq_one_letter_code
_entity_poly.pdbx_strand_id
1 'polypeptide(L)'
;LKEGMIFDVNVLDAERQRITDKLLRNGYYKFNKDYVGYTADTVRGTYQVDLTLHLHAYRAHVNDSVKAHQQYWIDKINFITDYDVLQSSALNSMDINDSLHFKGYPIYYKDKLYLRPKMLTDNLRFASGDLFNEQDVQQTYSNFGRLSALKYTNIRFIENQVGDTAKLDCYVMLTKSKHKSVAFELEGTNSAGDLGAAASVSFQNRNLFRGSETFMIKFRGAYEVISGLQAGYSNNNYTEYGVETSINFPNFLFPFLSSDYKRKIRATTEFG
;
A
#
# COMPACT_ATOMS: atom_id res chain seq x y z
N LEU A 1 -6.17 22.94 19.17
CA LEU A 1 -6.29 23.52 20.51
C LEU A 1 -7.16 24.77 20.46
N LYS A 2 -7.95 25.01 21.51
CA LYS A 2 -8.77 26.21 21.68
C LYS A 2 -8.58 26.70 23.10
N GLU A 3 -8.66 28.02 23.29
CA GLU A 3 -8.66 28.65 24.60
C GLU A 3 -9.83 28.12 25.45
N GLY A 4 -9.61 27.93 26.75
CA GLY A 4 -10.60 27.40 27.68
C GLY A 4 -10.83 25.88 27.65
N MET A 5 -10.06 25.13 26.86
CA MET A 5 -10.10 23.66 26.88
C MET A 5 -9.44 23.11 28.16
N ILE A 6 -9.88 21.94 28.60
CA ILE A 6 -9.22 21.24 29.70
C ILE A 6 -7.81 20.83 29.24
N PHE A 7 -6.82 21.04 30.11
CA PHE A 7 -5.45 20.63 29.88
C PHE A 7 -5.37 19.09 29.87
N ASP A 8 -5.01 18.50 28.70
CA ASP A 8 -4.83 17.08 28.51
C ASP A 8 -3.62 16.83 27.62
N VAL A 9 -2.67 16.05 28.12
CA VAL A 9 -1.44 15.70 27.42
C VAL A 9 -1.73 14.92 26.12
N ASN A 10 -2.78 14.09 26.09
CA ASN A 10 -3.16 13.36 24.90
C ASN A 10 -3.65 14.29 23.78
N VAL A 11 -4.36 15.35 24.15
CA VAL A 11 -4.81 16.39 23.19
C VAL A 11 -3.60 17.15 22.64
N LEU A 12 -2.61 17.46 23.48
CA LEU A 12 -1.37 18.11 23.05
C LEU A 12 -0.58 17.21 22.10
N ASP A 13 -0.50 15.92 22.39
CA ASP A 13 0.19 14.96 21.55
C ASP A 13 -0.51 14.74 20.20
N ALA A 14 -1.83 14.69 20.18
CA ALA A 14 -2.63 14.64 18.96
C ALA A 14 -2.45 15.92 18.10
N GLU A 15 -2.31 17.08 18.74
CA GLU A 15 -2.05 18.35 18.04
C GLU A 15 -0.63 18.38 17.45
N ARG A 16 0.37 17.88 18.17
CA ARG A 16 1.74 17.69 17.62
C ARG A 16 1.70 16.83 16.36
N GLN A 17 0.96 15.71 16.38
CA GLN A 17 0.79 14.85 15.22
C GLN A 17 0.08 15.58 14.08
N ARG A 18 -1.00 16.33 14.37
CA ARG A 18 -1.73 17.10 13.35
C ARG A 18 -0.84 18.14 12.67
N ILE A 19 0.00 18.83 13.43
CA ILE A 19 0.97 19.81 12.91
C ILE A 19 1.99 19.10 12.02
N THR A 20 2.55 17.98 12.48
CA THR A 20 3.50 17.17 11.74
C THR A 20 2.93 16.70 10.40
N ASP A 21 1.75 16.12 10.41
CA ASP A 21 1.08 15.64 9.19
C ASP A 21 0.82 16.80 8.21
N LYS A 22 0.43 17.96 8.73
CA LYS A 22 0.22 19.15 7.89
C LYS A 22 1.52 19.61 7.22
N LEU A 23 2.62 19.63 7.96
CA LEU A 23 3.92 20.05 7.41
C LEU A 23 4.48 19.03 6.43
N LEU A 24 4.38 17.72 6.71
CA LEU A 24 4.77 16.66 5.78
C LEU A 24 3.95 16.70 4.47
N ARG A 25 2.67 17.08 4.52
CA ARG A 25 1.85 17.30 3.32
C ARG A 25 2.22 18.55 2.53
N ASN A 26 2.93 19.49 3.16
CA ASN A 26 3.36 20.74 2.55
C ASN A 26 4.87 20.78 2.23
N GLY A 27 5.47 19.64 1.97
CA GLY A 27 6.83 19.55 1.45
C GLY A 27 7.94 19.42 2.49
N TYR A 28 7.66 19.49 3.77
CA TYR A 28 8.69 19.43 4.80
C TYR A 28 9.09 17.99 5.11
N TYR A 29 9.74 17.32 4.17
CA TYR A 29 10.10 15.89 4.19
C TYR A 29 10.82 15.45 5.47
N LYS A 30 11.73 16.29 6.02
CA LYS A 30 12.49 15.99 7.24
C LYS A 30 11.78 16.36 8.53
N PHE A 31 10.57 16.88 8.45
CA PHE A 31 9.84 17.28 9.64
C PHE A 31 9.35 16.04 10.40
N ASN A 32 9.47 16.08 11.72
CA ASN A 32 8.92 15.05 12.60
C ASN A 32 8.29 15.67 13.84
N LYS A 33 7.57 14.87 14.61
CA LYS A 33 6.83 15.27 15.78
C LYS A 33 7.70 15.87 16.90
N ASP A 34 9.00 15.50 16.95
CA ASP A 34 9.92 15.95 18.01
C ASP A 34 10.32 17.41 17.86
N TYR A 35 10.07 18.02 16.69
CA TYR A 35 10.27 19.46 16.48
C TYR A 35 9.14 20.30 17.07
N VAL A 36 8.03 19.69 17.52
CA VAL A 36 6.89 20.40 18.14
C VAL A 36 6.91 20.15 19.63
N GLY A 37 7.17 21.19 20.40
CA GLY A 37 7.17 21.16 21.86
C GLY A 37 6.14 22.11 22.47
N TYR A 38 5.81 21.89 23.72
CA TYR A 38 4.98 22.80 24.52
C TYR A 38 5.66 23.11 25.84
N THR A 39 5.57 24.37 26.27
CA THR A 39 5.83 24.78 27.63
C THR A 39 4.48 25.11 28.29
N ALA A 40 4.26 24.56 29.47
CA ALA A 40 3.04 24.77 30.24
C ALA A 40 3.39 25.51 31.54
N ASP A 41 2.90 26.72 31.70
CA ASP A 41 3.08 27.52 32.90
C ASP A 41 1.77 27.57 33.70
N THR A 42 1.84 27.22 34.99
CA THR A 42 0.68 27.27 35.90
C THR A 42 0.52 28.67 36.46
N VAL A 43 -0.64 29.23 36.29
CA VAL A 43 -0.97 30.56 36.88
C VAL A 43 -1.31 30.40 38.36
N ARG A 44 -0.52 31.00 39.24
CA ARG A 44 -0.72 30.92 40.70
C ARG A 44 -2.12 31.44 41.11
N GLY A 45 -2.81 30.61 41.92
CA GLY A 45 -4.14 30.95 42.44
C GLY A 45 -5.30 30.72 41.48
N THR A 46 -5.04 30.13 40.34
CA THR A 46 -6.04 29.72 39.36
C THR A 46 -5.84 28.25 38.98
N TYR A 47 -6.87 27.63 38.36
CA TYR A 47 -6.77 26.30 37.73
C TYR A 47 -6.46 26.44 36.23
N GLN A 48 -5.78 27.50 35.82
CA GLN A 48 -5.46 27.79 34.44
C GLN A 48 -3.99 27.48 34.15
N VAL A 49 -3.72 27.08 32.90
CA VAL A 49 -2.39 26.78 32.38
C VAL A 49 -2.19 27.55 31.09
N ASP A 50 -1.14 28.36 31.04
CA ASP A 50 -0.70 29.04 29.82
C ASP A 50 0.20 28.11 29.02
N LEU A 51 -0.19 27.82 27.76
CA LEU A 51 0.53 26.97 26.87
C LEU A 51 1.27 27.76 25.79
N THR A 52 2.58 27.54 25.71
CA THR A 52 3.41 28.09 24.63
C THR A 52 3.85 26.98 23.71
N LEU A 53 3.50 27.07 22.40
CA LEU A 53 3.96 26.19 21.36
C LEU A 53 5.37 26.58 20.91
N HIS A 54 6.30 25.62 20.91
CA HIS A 54 7.66 25.78 20.40
C HIS A 54 7.84 24.95 19.14
N LEU A 55 8.35 25.58 18.09
CA LEU A 55 8.80 24.90 16.89
C LEU A 55 10.34 24.92 16.87
N HIS A 56 10.93 23.76 17.14
CA HIS A 56 12.39 23.61 17.14
C HIS A 56 12.90 23.56 15.71
N ALA A 57 14.02 24.25 15.47
CA ALA A 57 14.66 24.24 14.17
C ALA A 57 15.35 22.89 13.87
N TYR A 58 15.56 22.59 12.59
CA TYR A 58 16.17 21.35 12.12
C TYR A 58 17.67 21.29 12.49
N ARG A 59 18.08 20.15 13.04
CA ARG A 59 19.46 19.80 13.29
C ARG A 59 19.69 18.33 12.93
N ALA A 60 20.58 18.04 11.98
CA ALA A 60 20.85 16.68 11.54
C ALA A 60 21.64 15.89 12.60
N HIS A 61 22.66 16.52 13.20
CA HIS A 61 23.47 15.97 14.28
C HIS A 61 23.66 17.01 15.38
N VAL A 62 23.99 16.56 16.60
CA VAL A 62 24.11 17.42 17.79
C VAL A 62 25.07 18.59 17.60
N ASN A 63 26.14 18.37 16.81
CA ASN A 63 27.19 19.36 16.54
C ASN A 63 26.97 20.20 15.26
N ASP A 64 25.85 19.95 14.54
CA ASP A 64 25.58 20.70 13.32
C ASP A 64 24.99 22.08 13.61
N SER A 65 25.18 23.01 12.69
CA SER A 65 24.51 24.29 12.71
C SER A 65 22.99 24.12 12.60
N VAL A 66 22.28 24.92 13.35
CA VAL A 66 20.81 24.97 13.31
C VAL A 66 20.36 25.54 11.96
N LYS A 67 19.48 24.83 11.26
CA LYS A 67 18.93 25.23 9.96
C LYS A 67 17.41 25.41 10.05
N ALA A 68 16.85 26.26 9.23
CA ALA A 68 15.41 26.35 9.07
C ALA A 68 14.89 25.06 8.38
N HIS A 69 13.66 24.67 8.71
CA HIS A 69 12.98 23.61 7.95
C HIS A 69 12.76 24.09 6.53
N GLN A 70 13.12 23.23 5.55
CA GLN A 70 12.99 23.53 4.14
C GLN A 70 12.01 22.59 3.47
N GLN A 71 11.40 23.07 2.40
CA GLN A 71 10.55 22.26 1.53
C GLN A 71 11.39 21.48 0.53
N TYR A 72 10.91 20.29 0.15
CA TYR A 72 11.55 19.40 -0.80
C TYR A 72 10.64 19.16 -2.00
N TRP A 73 11.23 19.09 -3.19
CA TRP A 73 10.58 18.77 -4.44
C TRP A 73 11.05 17.41 -4.95
N ILE A 74 10.15 16.67 -5.59
CA ILE A 74 10.50 15.41 -6.24
C ILE A 74 11.27 15.75 -7.53
N ASP A 75 12.50 15.24 -7.67
CA ASP A 75 13.31 15.43 -8.87
C ASP A 75 13.10 14.27 -9.84
N LYS A 76 13.66 13.11 -9.55
CA LYS A 76 13.58 11.91 -10.38
C LYS A 76 12.76 10.83 -9.71
N ILE A 77 12.06 10.05 -10.53
CA ILE A 77 11.32 8.89 -10.05
C ILE A 77 11.80 7.67 -10.83
N ASN A 78 12.39 6.72 -10.12
CA ASN A 78 12.99 5.52 -10.66
C ASN A 78 12.19 4.30 -10.19
N PHE A 79 11.77 3.43 -11.11
CA PHE A 79 11.14 2.16 -10.77
C PHE A 79 12.16 1.03 -10.82
N ILE A 80 12.18 0.18 -9.80
CA ILE A 80 12.99 -1.03 -9.73
C ILE A 80 12.05 -2.19 -9.49
N THR A 81 11.82 -3.03 -10.52
CA THR A 81 10.72 -4.01 -10.52
C THR A 81 11.12 -5.40 -10.03
N ASP A 82 12.40 -5.67 -9.88
CA ASP A 82 12.94 -6.96 -9.41
C ASP A 82 13.75 -6.79 -8.11
N TYR A 83 13.21 -5.98 -7.19
CA TYR A 83 13.84 -5.75 -5.90
C TYR A 83 13.69 -6.97 -4.99
N ASP A 84 14.81 -7.48 -4.49
CA ASP A 84 14.82 -8.51 -3.46
C ASP A 84 15.27 -7.91 -2.12
N VAL A 85 14.33 -7.88 -1.18
CA VAL A 85 14.56 -7.34 0.18
C VAL A 85 15.68 -8.09 0.91
N LEU A 86 15.89 -9.38 0.61
CA LEU A 86 16.85 -10.22 1.29
C LEU A 86 18.27 -10.09 0.74
N GLN A 87 18.42 -9.69 -0.52
CA GLN A 87 19.71 -9.64 -1.20
C GLN A 87 20.28 -8.23 -1.32
N SER A 88 19.47 -7.19 -1.23
CA SER A 88 19.91 -5.83 -1.50
C SER A 88 19.90 -4.94 -0.27
N SER A 89 21.00 -4.95 0.48
CA SER A 89 21.25 -3.96 1.54
C SER A 89 21.60 -2.56 0.99
N ALA A 90 22.04 -2.46 -0.25
CA ALA A 90 22.39 -1.20 -0.90
C ALA A 90 21.83 -1.12 -2.33
N LEU A 91 21.45 0.11 -2.78
CA LEU A 91 21.00 0.38 -4.15
C LEU A 91 22.00 -0.09 -5.23
N ASN A 92 23.29 -0.06 -4.93
CA ASN A 92 24.37 -0.44 -5.84
C ASN A 92 24.59 -1.96 -5.99
N SER A 93 23.95 -2.79 -5.17
CA SER A 93 24.06 -4.25 -5.22
C SER A 93 22.87 -4.94 -5.91
N MET A 94 22.04 -4.18 -6.62
CA MET A 94 20.90 -4.72 -7.34
C MET A 94 21.33 -5.39 -8.63
N ASP A 95 20.86 -6.61 -8.84
CA ASP A 95 21.08 -7.38 -10.07
C ASP A 95 20.11 -6.89 -11.16
N ILE A 96 20.42 -5.73 -11.74
CA ILE A 96 19.66 -5.05 -12.79
C ILE A 96 20.42 -5.23 -14.10
N ASN A 97 19.78 -5.85 -15.11
CA ASN A 97 20.40 -6.15 -16.38
C ASN A 97 19.87 -5.29 -17.52
N ASP A 98 18.69 -4.69 -17.35
CA ASP A 98 18.02 -3.98 -18.41
C ASP A 98 17.19 -2.79 -17.88
N SER A 99 16.88 -1.86 -18.76
CA SER A 99 16.09 -0.67 -18.42
C SER A 99 15.27 -0.20 -19.63
N LEU A 100 14.13 0.42 -19.34
CA LEU A 100 13.32 1.11 -20.33
C LEU A 100 12.82 2.46 -19.78
N HIS A 101 12.49 3.38 -20.67
CA HIS A 101 11.87 4.64 -20.30
C HIS A 101 10.41 4.67 -20.73
N PHE A 102 9.51 5.01 -19.81
CA PHE A 102 8.10 5.15 -20.10
C PHE A 102 7.55 6.43 -19.45
N LYS A 103 6.97 7.32 -20.26
CA LYS A 103 6.47 8.64 -19.82
C LYS A 103 7.51 9.48 -19.05
N GLY A 104 8.77 9.39 -19.40
CA GLY A 104 9.85 10.09 -18.73
C GLY A 104 10.41 9.40 -17.46
N TYR A 105 9.84 8.29 -17.06
CA TYR A 105 10.31 7.53 -15.89
C TYR A 105 11.18 6.35 -16.32
N PRO A 106 12.40 6.20 -15.80
CA PRO A 106 13.22 5.02 -15.99
C PRO A 106 12.66 3.85 -15.17
N ILE A 107 12.60 2.66 -15.79
CA ILE A 107 12.13 1.42 -15.20
C ILE A 107 13.25 0.40 -15.35
N TYR A 108 13.80 -0.06 -14.24
CA TYR A 108 14.90 -1.01 -14.16
C TYR A 108 14.34 -2.39 -13.82
N TYR A 109 14.83 -3.43 -14.53
CA TYR A 109 14.39 -4.81 -14.32
C TYR A 109 15.52 -5.79 -14.63
N LYS A 110 15.40 -7.04 -14.15
CA LYS A 110 16.45 -8.05 -14.30
C LYS A 110 16.37 -8.74 -15.67
N ASP A 111 15.32 -9.50 -15.95
CA ASP A 111 15.22 -10.30 -17.16
C ASP A 111 14.06 -9.84 -18.05
N LYS A 112 12.87 -9.80 -17.48
CA LYS A 112 11.65 -9.44 -18.20
C LYS A 112 10.72 -8.63 -17.29
N LEU A 113 10.30 -7.47 -17.78
CA LEU A 113 9.34 -6.66 -17.08
C LEU A 113 8.02 -7.42 -16.94
N TYR A 114 7.63 -7.74 -15.71
CA TYR A 114 6.46 -8.55 -15.43
C TYR A 114 5.15 -7.77 -15.32
N LEU A 115 5.20 -6.47 -15.03
CA LEU A 115 4.05 -5.56 -15.09
C LEU A 115 4.16 -4.66 -16.32
N ARG A 116 3.02 -4.28 -16.90
CA ARG A 116 2.99 -3.26 -17.95
C ARG A 116 3.49 -1.93 -17.39
N PRO A 117 4.32 -1.14 -18.12
CA PRO A 117 4.81 0.16 -17.66
C PRO A 117 3.70 1.12 -17.23
N LYS A 118 2.55 1.06 -17.90
CA LYS A 118 1.37 1.85 -17.55
C LYS A 118 0.87 1.55 -16.13
N MET A 119 0.94 0.28 -15.67
CA MET A 119 0.54 -0.07 -14.30
C MET A 119 1.42 0.59 -13.24
N LEU A 120 2.70 0.79 -13.54
CA LEU A 120 3.62 1.47 -12.63
C LEU A 120 3.26 2.96 -12.51
N THR A 121 3.10 3.64 -13.65
CA THR A 121 2.82 5.08 -13.66
C THR A 121 1.40 5.43 -13.20
N ASP A 122 0.40 4.59 -13.47
CA ASP A 122 -0.99 4.87 -13.10
C ASP A 122 -1.25 4.71 -11.58
N ASN A 123 -0.41 3.93 -10.88
CA ASN A 123 -0.50 3.76 -9.43
C ASN A 123 0.32 4.79 -8.63
N LEU A 124 1.14 5.60 -9.30
CA LEU A 124 1.87 6.70 -8.69
C LEU A 124 0.96 7.91 -8.47
N ARG A 125 1.08 8.60 -7.33
CA ARG A 125 0.25 9.76 -6.96
C ARG A 125 0.97 11.10 -7.05
N PHE A 126 2.26 11.09 -7.27
CA PHE A 126 3.09 12.27 -7.44
C PHE A 126 3.93 12.15 -8.72
N ALA A 127 4.44 13.26 -9.22
CA ALA A 127 5.24 13.35 -10.42
C ALA A 127 6.58 14.07 -10.14
N SER A 128 7.48 14.00 -11.09
CA SER A 128 8.69 14.83 -11.09
C SER A 128 8.30 16.32 -11.18
N GLY A 129 8.89 17.15 -10.32
CA GLY A 129 8.57 18.57 -10.17
C GLY A 129 7.53 18.87 -9.10
N ASP A 130 6.81 17.88 -8.58
CA ASP A 130 5.83 18.08 -7.51
C ASP A 130 6.53 18.40 -6.18
N LEU A 131 5.86 19.19 -5.34
CA LEU A 131 6.21 19.34 -3.95
C LEU A 131 6.01 18.01 -3.21
N PHE A 132 6.96 17.63 -2.36
CA PHE A 132 6.80 16.42 -1.54
C PHE A 132 5.50 16.48 -0.72
N ASN A 133 4.75 15.39 -0.73
CA ASN A 133 3.51 15.25 0.02
C ASN A 133 3.41 13.82 0.58
N GLU A 134 3.51 13.68 1.89
CA GLU A 134 3.44 12.38 2.56
C GLU A 134 2.12 11.64 2.28
N GLN A 135 1.02 12.36 2.12
CA GLN A 135 -0.28 11.72 1.80
C GLN A 135 -0.26 11.06 0.42
N ASP A 136 0.40 11.66 -0.57
CA ASP A 136 0.52 11.09 -1.92
C ASP A 136 1.45 9.87 -1.92
N VAL A 137 2.50 9.88 -1.08
CA VAL A 137 3.36 8.73 -0.85
C VAL A 137 2.57 7.57 -0.25
N GLN A 138 1.79 7.80 0.80
CA GLN A 138 0.94 6.80 1.45
C GLN A 138 -0.13 6.24 0.50
N GLN A 139 -0.73 7.09 -0.31
CA GLN A 139 -1.67 6.65 -1.35
C GLN A 139 -0.99 5.79 -2.42
N THR A 140 0.24 6.13 -2.79
CA THR A 140 1.07 5.34 -3.72
C THR A 140 1.36 3.95 -3.13
N TYR A 141 1.77 3.87 -1.87
CA TYR A 141 1.91 2.59 -1.16
C TYR A 141 0.60 1.77 -1.18
N SER A 142 -0.52 2.41 -0.85
CA SER A 142 -1.84 1.76 -0.87
C SER A 142 -2.23 1.27 -2.27
N ASN A 143 -1.92 2.02 -3.32
CA ASN A 143 -2.21 1.62 -4.70
C ASN A 143 -1.39 0.40 -5.12
N PHE A 144 -0.08 0.41 -4.88
CA PHE A 144 0.78 -0.75 -5.19
C PHE A 144 0.45 -1.96 -4.31
N GLY A 145 0.09 -1.76 -3.04
CA GLY A 145 -0.29 -2.82 -2.12
C GLY A 145 -1.53 -3.62 -2.54
N ARG A 146 -2.39 -3.06 -3.40
CA ARG A 146 -3.56 -3.76 -3.96
C ARG A 146 -3.24 -4.63 -5.17
N LEU A 147 -2.04 -4.51 -5.74
CA LEU A 147 -1.64 -5.29 -6.89
C LEU A 147 -1.21 -6.69 -6.46
N SER A 148 -2.01 -7.69 -6.80
CA SER A 148 -1.78 -9.10 -6.47
C SER A 148 -0.47 -9.66 -7.03
N ALA A 149 0.05 -9.04 -8.10
CA ALA A 149 1.34 -9.37 -8.70
C ALA A 149 2.54 -8.92 -7.85
N LEU A 150 2.32 -8.04 -6.86
CA LEU A 150 3.35 -7.52 -5.96
C LEU A 150 3.26 -8.18 -4.59
N LYS A 151 4.42 -8.48 -4.00
CA LYS A 151 4.54 -8.98 -2.64
C LYS A 151 4.88 -7.84 -1.67
N TYR A 152 5.83 -7.00 -2.05
CA TYR A 152 6.29 -5.86 -1.27
C TYR A 152 6.51 -4.65 -2.18
N THR A 153 6.25 -3.48 -1.62
CA THR A 153 6.58 -2.17 -2.21
C THR A 153 7.40 -1.41 -1.20
N ASN A 154 8.51 -0.82 -1.62
CA ASN A 154 9.31 0.07 -0.82
C ASN A 154 9.57 1.35 -1.63
N ILE A 155 9.26 2.50 -1.05
CA ILE A 155 9.51 3.81 -1.66
C ILE A 155 10.57 4.50 -0.82
N ARG A 156 11.73 4.77 -1.43
CA ARG A 156 12.86 5.42 -0.78
C ARG A 156 13.15 6.74 -1.47
N PHE A 157 13.38 7.75 -0.66
CA PHE A 157 13.82 9.05 -1.13
C PHE A 157 15.31 9.26 -0.77
N ILE A 158 16.05 9.76 -1.73
CA ILE A 158 17.45 10.16 -1.54
C ILE A 158 17.51 11.65 -1.81
N GLU A 159 18.09 12.40 -0.86
CA GLU A 159 18.26 13.83 -1.01
C GLU A 159 19.28 14.13 -2.07
N ASN A 160 18.94 15.07 -2.92
CA ASN A 160 19.79 15.65 -3.93
C ASN A 160 19.67 17.18 -3.83
N GLN A 161 20.77 17.86 -3.65
CA GLN A 161 20.77 19.31 -3.59
C GLN A 161 21.20 19.87 -4.94
N VAL A 162 20.28 20.59 -5.60
CA VAL A 162 20.54 21.25 -6.87
C VAL A 162 20.45 22.76 -6.66
N GLY A 163 21.59 23.42 -6.52
CA GLY A 163 21.64 24.83 -6.13
C GLY A 163 21.07 25.05 -4.73
N ASP A 164 20.19 26.03 -4.58
CA ASP A 164 19.52 26.34 -3.30
C ASP A 164 18.22 25.53 -3.08
N THR A 165 17.83 24.69 -4.03
CA THR A 165 16.59 23.91 -3.93
C THR A 165 16.89 22.50 -3.43
N ALA A 166 16.19 22.11 -2.36
CA ALA A 166 16.24 20.76 -1.83
C ALA A 166 15.37 19.85 -2.68
N LYS A 167 15.96 18.80 -3.23
CA LYS A 167 15.29 17.85 -4.11
C LYS A 167 15.38 16.43 -3.59
N LEU A 168 14.44 15.58 -4.01
CA LEU A 168 14.35 14.18 -3.65
C LEU A 168 14.33 13.31 -4.91
N ASP A 169 15.30 12.42 -5.02
CA ASP A 169 15.26 11.33 -5.99
C ASP A 169 14.48 10.16 -5.38
N CYS A 170 13.35 9.80 -6.00
CA CYS A 170 12.47 8.74 -5.55
C CYS A 170 12.83 7.41 -6.22
N TYR A 171 12.92 6.35 -5.43
CA TYR A 171 13.11 4.98 -5.88
C TYR A 171 11.92 4.12 -5.42
N VAL A 172 11.09 3.71 -6.39
CA VAL A 172 9.95 2.81 -6.15
C VAL A 172 10.43 1.39 -6.43
N MET A 173 10.71 0.66 -5.36
CA MET A 173 11.25 -0.70 -5.39
C MET A 173 10.12 -1.72 -5.19
N LEU A 174 9.95 -2.61 -6.14
CA LEU A 174 8.84 -3.55 -6.19
C LEU A 174 9.35 -4.99 -6.18
N THR A 175 8.84 -5.78 -5.25
CA THR A 175 9.12 -7.22 -5.16
C THR A 175 7.94 -7.99 -5.75
N LYS A 176 8.19 -8.82 -6.74
CA LYS A 176 7.17 -9.65 -7.39
C LYS A 176 6.62 -10.74 -6.47
N SER A 177 5.33 -10.99 -6.55
CA SER A 177 4.67 -12.13 -5.93
C SER A 177 4.84 -13.39 -6.77
N LYS A 178 4.57 -14.56 -6.19
CA LYS A 178 4.43 -15.80 -6.97
C LYS A 178 3.23 -15.70 -7.90
N HIS A 179 3.46 -15.84 -9.20
CA HIS A 179 2.42 -15.68 -10.21
C HIS A 179 1.32 -16.75 -10.11
N LYS A 180 1.70 -17.99 -9.81
CA LYS A 180 0.81 -19.13 -9.79
C LYS A 180 0.79 -19.76 -8.41
N SER A 181 -0.37 -20.22 -7.97
CA SER A 181 -0.56 -21.03 -6.79
C SER A 181 -1.62 -22.06 -7.01
N VAL A 182 -1.44 -23.23 -6.38
CA VAL A 182 -2.44 -24.29 -6.30
C VAL A 182 -2.72 -24.48 -4.81
N ALA A 183 -3.99 -24.58 -4.45
CA ALA A 183 -4.40 -24.90 -3.08
C ALA A 183 -5.34 -26.12 -3.11
N PHE A 184 -5.20 -26.97 -2.11
CA PHE A 184 -6.08 -28.10 -1.84
C PHE A 184 -6.77 -27.84 -0.49
N GLU A 185 -8.09 -28.00 -0.47
CA GLU A 185 -8.89 -27.83 0.74
C GLU A 185 -9.70 -29.10 0.97
N LEU A 186 -9.71 -29.57 2.22
CA LEU A 186 -10.56 -30.66 2.66
C LEU A 186 -11.45 -30.13 3.78
N GLU A 187 -12.75 -30.36 3.65
CA GLU A 187 -13.77 -29.89 4.58
C GLU A 187 -14.56 -31.09 5.09
N GLY A 188 -14.80 -31.14 6.41
CA GLY A 188 -15.79 -32.01 7.02
C GLY A 188 -16.98 -31.17 7.47
N THR A 189 -18.18 -31.61 7.14
CA THR A 189 -19.42 -30.92 7.56
C THR A 189 -20.28 -31.81 8.42
N ASN A 190 -20.99 -31.22 9.37
CA ASN A 190 -22.03 -31.88 10.15
C ASN A 190 -23.22 -30.91 10.25
N SER A 191 -24.25 -31.16 9.45
CA SER A 191 -25.43 -30.33 9.37
C SER A 191 -26.61 -31.09 9.98
N ALA A 192 -27.04 -30.70 11.18
CA ALA A 192 -28.20 -31.30 11.88
C ALA A 192 -28.13 -32.82 12.07
N GLY A 193 -26.93 -33.40 12.14
CA GLY A 193 -26.70 -34.82 12.28
C GLY A 193 -26.32 -35.55 10.99
N ASP A 194 -26.36 -34.85 9.86
CA ASP A 194 -25.89 -35.35 8.56
C ASP A 194 -24.38 -35.08 8.43
N LEU A 195 -23.62 -36.13 8.14
CA LEU A 195 -22.18 -36.05 7.99
C LEU A 195 -21.82 -35.91 6.52
N GLY A 196 -20.99 -34.92 6.24
CA GLY A 196 -20.50 -34.67 4.90
C GLY A 196 -18.99 -34.47 4.85
N ALA A 197 -18.44 -34.64 3.66
CA ALA A 197 -17.06 -34.31 3.36
C ALA A 197 -17.02 -33.61 1.99
N ALA A 198 -16.18 -32.60 1.88
CA ALA A 198 -15.92 -31.92 0.63
C ALA A 198 -14.41 -31.80 0.38
N ALA A 199 -14.03 -31.84 -0.88
CA ALA A 199 -12.68 -31.58 -1.33
C ALA A 199 -12.70 -30.55 -2.45
N SER A 200 -11.74 -29.64 -2.43
CA SER A 200 -11.59 -28.70 -3.53
C SER A 200 -10.13 -28.54 -3.92
N VAL A 201 -9.91 -28.24 -5.20
CA VAL A 201 -8.63 -27.83 -5.74
C VAL A 201 -8.82 -26.52 -6.48
N SER A 202 -8.00 -25.54 -6.14
CA SER A 202 -8.02 -24.24 -6.81
C SER A 202 -6.67 -23.91 -7.44
N PHE A 203 -6.73 -23.35 -8.63
CA PHE A 203 -5.58 -22.76 -9.32
C PHE A 203 -5.78 -21.27 -9.45
N GLN A 204 -4.76 -20.50 -9.11
CA GLN A 204 -4.77 -19.05 -9.22
C GLN A 204 -3.56 -18.53 -9.99
N ASN A 205 -3.79 -17.58 -10.91
CA ASN A 205 -2.76 -16.82 -11.58
C ASN A 205 -2.95 -15.33 -11.31
N ARG A 206 -1.96 -14.67 -10.69
CA ARG A 206 -2.05 -13.28 -10.17
C ARG A 206 -1.56 -12.20 -11.13
N ASN A 207 -1.22 -12.53 -12.36
CA ASN A 207 -0.72 -11.55 -13.33
C ASN A 207 -0.98 -12.02 -14.75
N LEU A 208 -2.23 -12.36 -15.06
CA LEU A 208 -2.62 -13.04 -16.29
C LEU A 208 -2.20 -12.27 -17.55
N PHE A 209 -2.48 -10.96 -17.58
CA PHE A 209 -2.18 -10.09 -18.72
C PHE A 209 -1.13 -9.01 -18.39
N ARG A 210 -0.29 -9.23 -17.39
CA ARG A 210 0.74 -8.28 -16.92
C ARG A 210 0.17 -6.96 -16.36
N GLY A 211 -1.07 -6.96 -15.93
CA GLY A 211 -1.75 -5.84 -15.29
C GLY A 211 -2.20 -6.15 -13.87
N SER A 212 -1.63 -7.21 -13.26
CA SER A 212 -2.01 -7.69 -11.92
C SER A 212 -3.44 -8.23 -11.86
N GLU A 213 -3.97 -8.69 -12.97
CA GLU A 213 -5.26 -9.40 -13.02
C GLU A 213 -5.11 -10.77 -12.33
N THR A 214 -6.08 -11.12 -11.50
CA THR A 214 -6.12 -12.42 -10.83
C THR A 214 -7.16 -13.31 -11.49
N PHE A 215 -6.71 -14.39 -12.09
CA PHE A 215 -7.57 -15.46 -12.59
C PHE A 215 -7.58 -16.61 -11.58
N MET A 216 -8.76 -17.11 -11.25
CA MET A 216 -8.95 -18.28 -10.39
C MET A 216 -9.88 -19.28 -11.07
N ILE A 217 -9.56 -20.54 -10.92
CA ILE A 217 -10.45 -21.66 -11.21
C ILE A 217 -10.45 -22.62 -10.01
N LYS A 218 -11.62 -22.99 -9.52
CA LYS A 218 -11.81 -23.90 -8.39
C LYS A 218 -12.73 -25.05 -8.82
N PHE A 219 -12.30 -26.27 -8.56
CA PHE A 219 -13.10 -27.46 -8.68
C PHE A 219 -13.43 -27.95 -7.28
N ARG A 220 -14.71 -28.22 -7.02
CA ARG A 220 -15.21 -28.70 -5.75
C ARG A 220 -16.03 -29.96 -5.95
N GLY A 221 -15.82 -30.95 -5.10
CA GLY A 221 -16.68 -32.11 -4.95
C GLY A 221 -17.12 -32.23 -3.48
N ALA A 222 -18.38 -32.47 -3.25
CA ALA A 222 -18.91 -32.70 -1.90
C ALA A 222 -19.81 -33.92 -1.88
N TYR A 223 -19.81 -34.62 -0.76
CA TYR A 223 -20.64 -35.79 -0.49
C TYR A 223 -21.20 -35.66 0.92
N GLU A 224 -22.52 -35.81 1.06
CA GLU A 224 -23.23 -35.73 2.33
C GLU A 224 -24.15 -36.94 2.50
N VAL A 225 -24.07 -37.56 3.64
CA VAL A 225 -24.95 -38.69 4.02
C VAL A 225 -26.12 -38.12 4.81
N ILE A 226 -27.30 -38.18 4.21
CA ILE A 226 -28.53 -37.72 4.86
C ILE A 226 -29.06 -38.83 5.76
N SER A 227 -29.02 -38.59 7.08
CA SER A 227 -29.51 -39.49 8.12
C SER A 227 -30.79 -38.92 8.73
N GLY A 228 -31.81 -39.71 8.88
CA GLY A 228 -33.02 -39.30 9.65
C GLY A 228 -34.32 -39.06 8.88
N LEU A 229 -34.39 -39.48 7.63
CA LEU A 229 -35.68 -39.53 6.95
C LEU A 229 -36.55 -40.67 7.55
N GLN A 230 -37.83 -40.41 7.79
CA GLN A 230 -38.77 -41.40 8.33
C GLN A 230 -38.79 -42.70 7.49
N ALA A 231 -39.06 -43.80 8.17
CA ALA A 231 -39.15 -45.13 7.52
C ALA A 231 -40.08 -45.06 6.28
N GLY A 232 -39.51 -45.34 5.10
CA GLY A 232 -40.21 -45.29 3.82
C GLY A 232 -39.59 -44.37 2.77
N TYR A 233 -38.64 -43.53 3.17
CA TYR A 233 -37.83 -42.75 2.22
C TYR A 233 -36.45 -43.40 2.03
N SER A 234 -36.03 -43.53 0.77
CA SER A 234 -34.69 -44.00 0.46
C SER A 234 -33.64 -43.00 1.01
N ASN A 235 -32.60 -43.47 1.67
CA ASN A 235 -31.44 -42.65 2.03
C ASN A 235 -30.81 -42.11 0.73
N ASN A 236 -31.14 -40.91 0.36
CA ASN A 236 -30.52 -40.25 -0.78
C ASN A 236 -29.30 -39.49 -0.30
N ASN A 237 -28.13 -40.07 -0.52
CA ASN A 237 -26.88 -39.34 -0.33
C ASN A 237 -26.83 -38.19 -1.34
N TYR A 238 -26.39 -37.05 -0.86
CA TYR A 238 -26.21 -35.86 -1.70
C TYR A 238 -24.78 -35.80 -2.23
N THR A 239 -24.66 -35.62 -3.54
CA THR A 239 -23.37 -35.44 -4.19
C THR A 239 -23.39 -34.17 -5.00
N GLU A 240 -22.43 -33.30 -4.77
CA GLU A 240 -22.30 -32.01 -5.44
C GLU A 240 -20.95 -31.94 -6.17
N TYR A 241 -20.98 -31.46 -7.41
CA TYR A 241 -19.79 -31.10 -8.17
C TYR A 241 -19.95 -29.67 -8.64
N GLY A 242 -18.92 -28.86 -8.37
CA GLY A 242 -18.91 -27.44 -8.73
C GLY A 242 -17.63 -27.06 -9.45
N VAL A 243 -17.75 -26.17 -10.42
CA VAL A 243 -16.63 -25.47 -11.06
C VAL A 243 -16.90 -23.99 -10.93
N GLU A 244 -15.99 -23.29 -10.28
CA GLU A 244 -16.03 -21.85 -10.13
C GLU A 244 -14.86 -21.24 -10.88
N THR A 245 -15.13 -20.19 -11.65
CA THR A 245 -14.11 -19.46 -12.39
C THR A 245 -14.30 -17.98 -12.17
N SER A 246 -13.24 -17.25 -11.81
CA SER A 246 -13.32 -15.81 -11.69
C SER A 246 -12.07 -15.12 -12.25
N ILE A 247 -12.28 -13.89 -12.72
CA ILE A 247 -11.21 -12.98 -13.11
C ILE A 247 -11.43 -11.64 -12.44
N ASN A 248 -10.44 -11.21 -11.65
CA ASN A 248 -10.46 -9.94 -10.95
C ASN A 248 -9.43 -8.98 -11.55
N PHE A 249 -9.86 -7.77 -11.87
CA PHE A 249 -9.03 -6.69 -12.35
C PHE A 249 -8.80 -5.68 -11.21
N PRO A 250 -7.55 -5.26 -10.94
CA PRO A 250 -7.25 -4.30 -9.85
C PRO A 250 -7.79 -2.89 -10.11
N ASN A 251 -8.28 -2.64 -11.32
CA ASN A 251 -8.82 -1.35 -11.75
C ASN A 251 -10.29 -1.48 -12.16
N PHE A 252 -11.03 -0.39 -12.03
CA PHE A 252 -12.40 -0.31 -12.51
C PHE A 252 -12.46 -0.25 -14.04
N LEU A 253 -13.02 -1.30 -14.64
CA LEU A 253 -13.14 -1.46 -16.10
C LEU A 253 -14.46 -0.91 -16.63
N PHE A 254 -14.64 0.41 -16.59
CA PHE A 254 -15.79 1.02 -17.24
C PHE A 254 -15.35 1.89 -18.41
N PRO A 255 -15.78 1.59 -19.65
CA PRO A 255 -15.22 2.21 -20.84
C PRO A 255 -15.48 3.73 -20.95
N PHE A 256 -16.60 4.21 -20.40
CA PHE A 256 -17.04 5.60 -20.56
C PHE A 256 -16.49 6.57 -19.50
N LEU A 257 -15.64 6.13 -18.56
CA LEU A 257 -15.03 6.98 -17.56
C LEU A 257 -13.62 7.40 -17.97
N SER A 258 -13.27 8.68 -17.73
CA SER A 258 -11.92 9.18 -17.97
C SER A 258 -10.89 8.45 -17.11
N SER A 259 -9.64 8.38 -17.60
CA SER A 259 -8.53 7.76 -16.88
C SER A 259 -8.27 8.42 -15.52
N ASP A 260 -8.44 9.74 -15.41
CA ASP A 260 -8.24 10.48 -14.16
C ASP A 260 -9.32 10.16 -13.13
N TYR A 261 -10.56 9.99 -13.57
CA TYR A 261 -11.65 9.58 -12.69
C TYR A 261 -11.45 8.14 -12.19
N LYS A 262 -11.05 7.21 -13.08
CA LYS A 262 -10.72 5.82 -12.71
C LYS A 262 -9.59 5.74 -11.69
N ARG A 263 -8.60 6.64 -11.77
CA ARG A 263 -7.49 6.72 -10.79
C ARG A 263 -7.97 7.17 -9.40
N LYS A 264 -9.04 7.95 -9.31
CA LYS A 264 -9.62 8.41 -8.03
C LYS A 264 -10.48 7.35 -7.36
N ILE A 265 -11.14 6.49 -8.17
CA ILE A 265 -12.00 5.41 -7.67
C ILE A 265 -11.12 4.23 -7.25
N ARG A 266 -11.29 3.79 -5.99
CA ARG A 266 -10.62 2.59 -5.45
C ARG A 266 -11.50 1.35 -5.67
N ALA A 267 -11.98 1.15 -6.90
CA ALA A 267 -12.83 0.02 -7.25
C ALA A 267 -12.06 -1.00 -8.09
N THR A 268 -12.39 -2.27 -7.89
CA THR A 268 -11.96 -3.40 -8.70
C THR A 268 -13.13 -3.88 -9.55
N THR A 269 -12.84 -4.66 -10.59
CA THR A 269 -13.89 -5.30 -11.41
C THR A 269 -13.67 -6.81 -11.37
N GLU A 270 -14.70 -7.54 -11.00
CA GLU A 270 -14.68 -9.01 -10.98
C GLU A 270 -15.76 -9.55 -11.92
N PHE A 271 -15.38 -10.58 -12.66
CA PHE A 271 -16.26 -11.42 -13.46
C PHE A 271 -16.14 -12.84 -12.95
N GLY A 272 -17.27 -13.45 -12.59
CA GLY A 272 -17.36 -14.83 -12.13
C GLY A 272 -18.42 -15.64 -12.89
#